data_53421fd06728511cabe00dc8252010a0
#
_entry.id   53421fd06728511cabe00dc8252010a0
#
_cell.length_a   1.000
_cell.length_b   1.000
_cell.length_c   1.000
_cell.angle_alpha   90.00
_cell.angle_beta   90.00
_cell.angle_gamma   90.00
#
_symmetry.space_group_name_H-M   'P 1'
#
loop_
_entity.id
_entity.type
_entity.pdbx_description
1 polymer ?
#
loop_
_entity_poly.entity_id
_entity_poly.type
_entity_poly.pdbx_seq_one_letter_code
_entity_poly.pdbx_strand_id
1 'polypeptide(L)'
;MTKSLNIAVKDVLQQGCIFLDRIGDEKYGRPLESPVGEKPASLGAHYRHVLDHFLCLAEGIRTGQVNYDQRRRNAQLESSVTCARLVTEGLIDELGGLSGEILQRECAVTYSVGYGETEAEAVRSNLAREVRFCVGHAIHHYAILRLLCAGVGMQLPYEFGVAPSTLKHLKTEASERA
;
A
#
# COMPACT_ATOMS: atom_id res chain seq x y z
N MET A 1 -8.02 18.88 -6.84
CA MET A 1 -8.10 17.76 -5.87
C MET A 1 -8.01 16.40 -6.55
N THR A 2 -8.85 16.09 -7.52
CA THR A 2 -8.86 14.81 -8.27
C THR A 2 -7.50 14.45 -8.88
N LYS A 3 -6.91 15.37 -9.66
CA LYS A 3 -5.61 15.15 -10.33
C LYS A 3 -4.49 14.78 -9.35
N SER A 4 -4.44 15.42 -8.17
CA SER A 4 -3.41 15.15 -7.17
C SER A 4 -3.58 13.78 -6.50
N LEU A 5 -4.81 13.29 -6.31
CA LEU A 5 -5.07 11.96 -5.76
C LEU A 5 -4.69 10.85 -6.75
N ASN A 6 -5.06 11.01 -8.01
CA ASN A 6 -4.70 10.05 -9.05
C ASN A 6 -3.18 9.95 -9.24
N ILE A 7 -2.46 11.09 -9.18
CA ILE A 7 -0.99 11.10 -9.18
C ILE A 7 -0.47 10.35 -7.95
N ALA A 8 -0.98 10.63 -6.75
CA ALA A 8 -0.52 9.98 -5.52
C ALA A 8 -0.72 8.46 -5.53
N VAL A 9 -1.84 7.97 -6.09
CA VAL A 9 -2.07 6.53 -6.28
C VAL A 9 -1.04 5.94 -7.23
N LYS A 10 -0.83 6.57 -8.39
CA LYS A 10 0.17 6.11 -9.37
C LYS A 10 1.56 6.07 -8.77
N ASP A 11 1.99 7.16 -8.14
CA ASP A 11 3.32 7.28 -7.56
C ASP A 11 3.59 6.21 -6.51
N VAL A 12 2.64 5.97 -5.60
CA VAL A 12 2.83 4.97 -4.54
C VAL A 12 2.82 3.54 -5.09
N LEU A 13 1.96 3.21 -6.05
CA LEU A 13 1.95 1.89 -6.67
C LEU A 13 3.19 1.67 -7.57
N GLN A 14 3.68 2.71 -8.24
CA GLN A 14 4.94 2.65 -8.99
C GLN A 14 6.16 2.43 -8.08
N GLN A 15 6.17 2.96 -6.85
CA GLN A 15 7.19 2.57 -5.86
C GLN A 15 7.16 1.05 -5.61
N GLY A 16 5.96 0.45 -5.53
CA GLY A 16 5.83 -1.01 -5.46
C GLY A 16 6.47 -1.74 -6.63
N CYS A 17 6.29 -1.25 -7.86
CA CYS A 17 6.99 -1.79 -9.03
C CYS A 17 8.51 -1.71 -8.90
N ILE A 18 9.05 -0.56 -8.42
CA ILE A 18 10.48 -0.39 -8.16
C ILE A 18 11.02 -1.41 -7.14
N PHE A 19 10.24 -1.74 -6.11
CA PHE A 19 10.58 -2.80 -5.16
C PHE A 19 10.61 -4.17 -5.84
N LEU A 20 9.58 -4.51 -6.61
CA LEU A 20 9.47 -5.79 -7.31
C LEU A 20 10.54 -5.98 -8.39
N ASP A 21 11.04 -4.90 -9.01
CA ASP A 21 12.15 -4.94 -9.99
C ASP A 21 13.50 -5.34 -9.37
N ARG A 22 13.63 -5.23 -8.05
CA ARG A 22 14.89 -5.44 -7.33
C ARG A 22 14.96 -6.76 -6.58
N ILE A 23 13.90 -7.57 -6.64
CA ILE A 23 13.78 -8.78 -5.85
C ILE A 23 13.32 -9.97 -6.70
N GLY A 24 13.91 -11.13 -6.48
CA GLY A 24 13.41 -12.40 -7.05
C GLY A 24 12.53 -13.15 -6.08
N ASP A 25 11.76 -14.13 -6.61
CA ASP A 25 10.74 -14.89 -5.87
C ASP A 25 11.32 -15.55 -4.60
N GLU A 26 12.55 -16.07 -4.65
CA GLU A 26 13.19 -16.68 -3.49
C GLU A 26 13.30 -15.73 -2.29
N LYS A 27 13.84 -14.52 -2.49
CA LYS A 27 13.96 -13.52 -1.42
C LYS A 27 12.62 -12.92 -1.05
N TYR A 28 11.73 -12.77 -2.02
CA TYR A 28 10.41 -12.19 -1.85
C TYR A 28 9.53 -13.02 -0.93
N GLY A 29 9.45 -14.34 -1.17
CA GLY A 29 8.64 -15.27 -0.38
C GLY A 29 9.33 -15.84 0.85
N ARG A 30 10.66 -15.62 1.03
CA ARG A 30 11.41 -16.18 2.14
C ARG A 30 10.97 -15.59 3.47
N PRO A 31 10.62 -16.45 4.46
CA PRO A 31 10.34 -15.98 5.82
C PRO A 31 11.55 -15.25 6.43
N LEU A 32 11.30 -14.09 7.04
CA LEU A 32 12.32 -13.31 7.76
C LEU A 32 12.42 -13.82 9.18
N GLU A 33 13.63 -13.85 9.74
CA GLU A 33 13.82 -14.16 11.16
C GLU A 33 13.12 -13.10 12.01
N SER A 34 12.26 -13.53 12.93
CA SER A 34 11.60 -12.64 13.89
C SER A 34 12.34 -12.69 15.22
N PRO A 35 12.82 -11.54 15.74
CA PRO A 35 13.50 -11.50 17.05
C PRO A 35 12.55 -11.75 18.22
N VAL A 36 11.25 -11.74 18.03
CA VAL A 36 10.21 -11.87 19.08
C VAL A 36 9.44 -13.21 19.04
N GLY A 37 9.90 -14.21 18.28
CA GLY A 37 9.27 -15.55 18.25
C GLY A 37 7.90 -15.62 17.60
N GLU A 38 7.47 -14.57 16.92
CA GLU A 38 6.22 -14.53 16.15
C GLU A 38 6.33 -15.33 14.85
N LYS A 39 5.17 -15.62 14.24
CA LYS A 39 5.14 -16.26 12.91
C LYS A 39 5.91 -15.39 11.92
N PRO A 40 7.01 -15.90 11.32
CA PRO A 40 7.85 -15.11 10.45
C PRO A 40 7.05 -14.64 9.23
N ALA A 41 7.09 -13.33 8.97
CA ALA A 41 6.53 -12.74 7.76
C ALA A 41 7.62 -12.63 6.68
N SER A 42 7.23 -12.67 5.40
CA SER A 42 8.13 -12.43 4.27
C SER A 42 8.01 -10.98 3.78
N LEU A 43 8.94 -10.54 2.93
CA LEU A 43 8.81 -9.28 2.21
C LEU A 43 7.54 -9.27 1.35
N GLY A 44 7.22 -10.43 0.74
CA GLY A 44 6.00 -10.63 -0.03
C GLY A 44 4.74 -10.53 0.82
N ALA A 45 4.74 -11.03 2.05
CA ALA A 45 3.60 -10.90 2.96
C ALA A 45 3.31 -9.42 3.31
N HIS A 46 4.35 -8.61 3.54
CA HIS A 46 4.21 -7.17 3.74
C HIS A 46 3.70 -6.46 2.48
N TYR A 47 4.21 -6.82 1.31
CA TYR A 47 3.76 -6.20 0.06
C TYR A 47 2.34 -6.62 -0.31
N ARG A 48 1.99 -7.91 -0.16
CA ARG A 48 0.60 -8.38 -0.32
C ARG A 48 -0.36 -7.60 0.59
N HIS A 49 0.04 -7.30 1.83
CA HIS A 49 -0.80 -6.53 2.75
C HIS A 49 -1.12 -5.13 2.19
N VAL A 50 -0.17 -4.48 1.54
CA VAL A 50 -0.41 -3.21 0.82
C VAL A 50 -1.41 -3.42 -0.32
N LEU A 51 -1.18 -4.43 -1.18
CA LEU A 51 -2.06 -4.71 -2.31
C LEU A 51 -3.49 -5.05 -1.87
N ASP A 52 -3.65 -5.81 -0.78
CA ASP A 52 -4.96 -6.17 -0.23
C ASP A 52 -5.81 -4.93 0.10
N HIS A 53 -5.21 -3.84 0.60
CA HIS A 53 -5.94 -2.60 0.88
C HIS A 53 -6.44 -1.92 -0.40
N PHE A 54 -5.60 -1.86 -1.44
CA PHE A 54 -6.02 -1.32 -2.73
C PHE A 54 -7.06 -2.21 -3.43
N LEU A 55 -6.97 -3.52 -3.28
CA LEU A 55 -8.00 -4.46 -3.79
C LEU A 55 -9.34 -4.27 -3.07
N CYS A 56 -9.35 -4.07 -1.74
CA CYS A 56 -10.56 -3.73 -1.00
C CYS A 56 -11.15 -2.39 -1.45
N LEU A 57 -10.29 -1.40 -1.71
CA LEU A 57 -10.73 -0.10 -2.25
C LEU A 57 -11.34 -0.24 -3.65
N ALA A 58 -10.71 -0.98 -4.57
CA ALA A 58 -11.21 -1.24 -5.91
C ALA A 58 -12.57 -1.94 -5.87
N GLU A 59 -12.77 -2.91 -4.98
CA GLU A 59 -14.08 -3.53 -4.74
C GLU A 59 -15.09 -2.53 -4.20
N GLY A 60 -14.68 -1.69 -3.25
CA GLY A 60 -15.54 -0.65 -2.68
C GLY A 60 -15.99 0.41 -3.69
N ILE A 61 -15.19 0.71 -4.70
CA ILE A 61 -15.59 1.59 -5.81
C ILE A 61 -16.76 1.00 -6.59
N ARG A 62 -16.80 -0.33 -6.77
CA ARG A 62 -17.87 -1.03 -7.48
C ARG A 62 -19.13 -1.21 -6.63
N THR A 63 -18.96 -1.56 -5.37
CA THR A 63 -20.06 -1.98 -4.48
C THR A 63 -20.60 -0.89 -3.55
N GLY A 64 -19.83 0.18 -3.32
CA GLY A 64 -20.12 1.18 -2.29
C GLY A 64 -19.74 0.73 -0.87
N GLN A 65 -19.10 -0.45 -0.71
CA GLN A 65 -18.70 -1.01 0.58
C GLN A 65 -17.21 -1.37 0.57
N VAL A 66 -16.42 -0.71 1.39
CA VAL A 66 -14.99 -1.00 1.56
C VAL A 66 -14.82 -1.79 2.87
N ASN A 67 -14.35 -3.03 2.79
CA ASN A 67 -14.12 -3.85 3.97
C ASN A 67 -12.65 -4.26 4.06
N TYR A 68 -11.88 -3.59 4.91
CA TYR A 68 -10.45 -3.85 5.10
C TYR A 68 -10.17 -5.08 5.97
N ASP A 69 -11.16 -5.65 6.64
CA ASP A 69 -11.01 -6.87 7.44
C ASP A 69 -11.19 -8.14 6.59
N GLN A 70 -11.99 -8.08 5.52
CA GLN A 70 -12.27 -9.19 4.61
C GLN A 70 -11.29 -9.26 3.42
N ARG A 71 -9.99 -9.16 3.71
CA ARG A 71 -8.94 -9.30 2.70
C ARG A 71 -8.83 -10.74 2.21
N ARG A 72 -8.65 -10.93 0.91
CA ARG A 72 -8.56 -12.26 0.27
C ARG A 72 -7.31 -13.04 0.66
N ARG A 73 -6.23 -12.37 1.10
CA ARG A 73 -4.96 -12.94 1.54
C ARG A 73 -4.40 -13.97 0.54
N ASN A 74 -4.39 -13.61 -0.74
CA ASN A 74 -3.94 -14.50 -1.81
C ASN A 74 -2.45 -14.85 -1.63
N ALA A 75 -2.17 -16.15 -1.38
CA ALA A 75 -0.81 -16.63 -1.14
C ALA A 75 0.14 -16.45 -2.34
N GLN A 76 -0.38 -16.41 -3.56
CA GLN A 76 0.45 -16.16 -4.76
C GLN A 76 1.04 -14.74 -4.75
N LEU A 77 0.34 -13.77 -4.15
CA LEU A 77 0.87 -12.41 -3.99
C LEU A 77 2.01 -12.32 -2.97
N GLU A 78 2.18 -13.33 -2.12
CA GLU A 78 3.28 -13.41 -1.15
C GLU A 78 4.52 -14.14 -1.68
N SER A 79 4.37 -14.95 -2.73
CA SER A 79 5.41 -15.86 -3.19
C SER A 79 5.87 -15.62 -4.62
N SER A 80 5.09 -14.90 -5.44
CA SER A 80 5.43 -14.63 -6.84
C SER A 80 5.50 -13.14 -7.12
N VAL A 81 6.68 -12.66 -7.46
CA VAL A 81 6.95 -11.29 -7.90
C VAL A 81 6.15 -10.96 -9.17
N THR A 82 6.07 -11.91 -10.10
CA THR A 82 5.28 -11.73 -11.34
C THR A 82 3.80 -11.52 -11.04
N CYS A 83 3.22 -12.34 -10.16
CA CYS A 83 1.82 -12.19 -9.77
C CYS A 83 1.57 -10.85 -9.06
N ALA A 84 2.42 -10.49 -8.12
CA ALA A 84 2.33 -9.22 -7.41
C ALA A 84 2.45 -8.02 -8.35
N ARG A 85 3.33 -8.09 -9.37
CA ARG A 85 3.49 -7.06 -10.39
C ARG A 85 2.23 -6.89 -11.23
N LEU A 86 1.69 -7.97 -11.77
CA LEU A 86 0.46 -7.92 -12.60
C LEU A 86 -0.70 -7.27 -11.84
N VAL A 87 -0.86 -7.60 -10.56
CA VAL A 87 -1.90 -6.98 -9.72
C VAL A 87 -1.60 -5.51 -9.47
N THR A 88 -0.34 -5.13 -9.23
CA THR A 88 0.06 -3.74 -9.03
C THR A 88 -0.23 -2.89 -10.28
N GLU A 89 0.14 -3.37 -11.45
CA GLU A 89 -0.10 -2.70 -12.74
C GLU A 89 -1.61 -2.56 -13.02
N GLY A 90 -2.40 -3.61 -12.78
CA GLY A 90 -3.86 -3.55 -12.88
C GLY A 90 -4.49 -2.52 -11.94
N LEU A 91 -3.98 -2.39 -10.72
CA LEU A 91 -4.43 -1.37 -9.76
C LEU A 91 -4.02 0.06 -10.19
N ILE A 92 -2.85 0.23 -10.81
CA ILE A 92 -2.45 1.53 -11.40
C ILE A 92 -3.43 1.95 -12.50
N ASP A 93 -3.80 1.02 -13.36
CA ASP A 93 -4.73 1.29 -14.46
C ASP A 93 -6.14 1.59 -13.94
N GLU A 94 -6.64 0.79 -12.99
CA GLU A 94 -8.00 0.94 -12.44
C GLU A 94 -8.13 2.20 -11.56
N LEU A 95 -7.18 2.45 -10.65
CA LEU A 95 -7.29 3.49 -9.63
C LEU A 95 -6.61 4.80 -10.00
N GLY A 96 -5.68 4.77 -10.94
CA GLY A 96 -4.89 5.94 -11.30
C GLY A 96 -5.62 6.97 -12.18
N GLY A 97 -6.89 6.71 -12.56
CA GLY A 97 -7.68 7.57 -13.44
C GLY A 97 -9.10 7.88 -12.93
N LEU A 98 -9.34 7.77 -11.62
CA LEU A 98 -10.68 7.99 -11.04
C LEU A 98 -11.19 9.41 -11.30
N SER A 99 -12.47 9.53 -11.72
CA SER A 99 -13.11 10.82 -11.92
C SER A 99 -13.40 11.53 -10.59
N GLY A 100 -13.59 12.86 -10.66
CA GLY A 100 -13.98 13.64 -9.47
C GLY A 100 -15.32 13.20 -8.90
N GLU A 101 -16.23 12.76 -9.77
CA GLU A 101 -17.55 12.24 -9.40
C GLU A 101 -17.40 10.94 -8.60
N ILE A 102 -16.60 9.98 -9.06
CA ILE A 102 -16.32 8.75 -8.33
C ILE A 102 -15.71 9.05 -6.98
N LEU A 103 -14.71 9.91 -6.91
CA LEU A 103 -14.02 10.26 -5.67
C LEU A 103 -14.93 10.90 -4.61
N GLN A 104 -16.00 11.60 -5.03
CA GLN A 104 -16.97 12.20 -4.10
C GLN A 104 -18.07 11.24 -3.64
N ARG A 105 -18.18 10.07 -4.23
CA ARG A 105 -19.19 9.08 -3.82
C ARG A 105 -19.00 8.66 -2.37
N GLU A 106 -20.10 8.61 -1.64
CA GLU A 106 -20.14 8.01 -0.31
C GLU A 106 -19.95 6.50 -0.38
N CYS A 107 -19.35 5.95 0.66
CA CYS A 107 -19.19 4.51 0.86
C CYS A 107 -19.34 4.15 2.34
N ALA A 108 -19.67 2.91 2.61
CA ALA A 108 -19.60 2.31 3.95
C ALA A 108 -18.24 1.64 4.11
N VAL A 109 -17.58 1.86 5.25
CA VAL A 109 -16.24 1.31 5.53
C VAL A 109 -16.29 0.47 6.78
N THR A 110 -15.80 -0.77 6.69
CA THR A 110 -15.59 -1.66 7.82
C THR A 110 -14.11 -1.85 8.06
N TYR A 111 -13.68 -1.55 9.28
CA TYR A 111 -12.29 -1.67 9.70
C TYR A 111 -12.21 -1.85 11.22
N SER A 112 -11.66 -2.96 11.67
CA SER A 112 -11.47 -3.24 13.10
C SER A 112 -10.43 -2.30 13.72
N VAL A 113 -10.81 -1.58 14.75
CA VAL A 113 -9.94 -0.65 15.50
C VAL A 113 -9.59 -1.16 16.91
N GLY A 114 -10.22 -2.25 17.35
CA GLY A 114 -10.02 -2.86 18.65
C GLY A 114 -9.38 -4.25 18.57
N TYR A 115 -8.82 -4.70 19.69
CA TYR A 115 -8.25 -6.05 19.82
C TYR A 115 -9.25 -7.08 20.36
N GLY A 116 -10.51 -6.66 20.60
CA GLY A 116 -11.58 -7.53 21.08
C GLY A 116 -12.27 -8.31 19.97
N GLU A 117 -13.15 -9.25 20.35
CA GLU A 117 -13.92 -10.09 19.42
C GLU A 117 -15.15 -9.39 18.83
N THR A 118 -15.37 -8.12 19.15
CA THR A 118 -16.52 -7.35 18.62
C THR A 118 -16.34 -7.11 17.12
N GLU A 119 -17.36 -7.47 16.34
CA GLU A 119 -17.40 -7.15 14.91
C GLU A 119 -17.31 -5.63 14.70
N ALA A 120 -16.53 -5.23 13.72
CA ALA A 120 -16.41 -3.82 13.36
C ALA A 120 -17.70 -3.33 12.70
N GLU A 121 -18.27 -2.26 13.24
CA GLU A 121 -19.40 -1.58 12.62
C GLU A 121 -18.96 -0.78 11.37
N ALA A 122 -19.82 -0.79 10.35
CA ALA A 122 -19.59 0.02 9.17
C ALA A 122 -19.81 1.51 9.47
N VAL A 123 -18.86 2.36 9.10
CA VAL A 123 -18.94 3.81 9.24
C VAL A 123 -19.06 4.49 7.88
N ARG A 124 -19.70 5.67 7.84
CA ARG A 124 -19.77 6.47 6.62
C ARG A 124 -18.42 7.10 6.27
N SER A 125 -18.08 7.05 5.00
CA SER A 125 -16.89 7.66 4.43
C SER A 125 -17.16 8.11 2.99
N ASN A 126 -16.13 8.54 2.28
CA ASN A 126 -16.15 8.76 0.84
C ASN A 126 -14.88 8.21 0.18
N LEU A 127 -14.99 7.89 -1.10
CA LEU A 127 -13.89 7.24 -1.82
C LEU A 127 -12.60 8.09 -1.86
N ALA A 128 -12.69 9.43 -1.87
CA ALA A 128 -11.48 10.28 -1.81
C ALA A 128 -10.73 10.13 -0.48
N ARG A 129 -11.44 9.96 0.63
CA ARG A 129 -10.84 9.68 1.95
C ARG A 129 -10.19 8.30 1.95
N GLU A 130 -10.85 7.29 1.39
CA GLU A 130 -10.33 5.93 1.35
C GLU A 130 -9.11 5.80 0.44
N VAL A 131 -9.08 6.50 -0.69
CA VAL A 131 -7.86 6.62 -1.52
C VAL A 131 -6.68 7.19 -0.71
N ARG A 132 -6.90 8.26 0.07
CA ARG A 132 -5.85 8.82 0.92
C ARG A 132 -5.39 7.86 1.99
N PHE A 133 -6.31 7.11 2.58
CA PHE A 133 -5.99 6.09 3.57
C PHE A 133 -5.10 5.01 2.97
N CYS A 134 -5.45 4.43 1.83
CA CYS A 134 -4.63 3.41 1.16
C CYS A 134 -3.25 3.93 0.77
N VAL A 135 -3.16 5.16 0.25
CA VAL A 135 -1.86 5.80 -0.08
C VAL A 135 -1.00 5.97 1.18
N GLY A 136 -1.56 6.53 2.26
CA GLY A 136 -0.83 6.71 3.52
C GLY A 136 -0.40 5.39 4.14
N HIS A 137 -1.27 4.38 4.11
CA HIS A 137 -1.01 3.03 4.59
C HIS A 137 0.13 2.35 3.79
N ALA A 138 0.11 2.49 2.46
CA ALA A 138 1.19 1.97 1.60
C ALA A 138 2.54 2.62 1.92
N ILE A 139 2.60 3.95 2.08
CA ILE A 139 3.83 4.67 2.45
C ILE A 139 4.38 4.14 3.78
N HIS A 140 3.51 3.92 4.78
CA HIS A 140 3.91 3.35 6.06
C HIS A 140 4.53 1.96 5.90
N HIS A 141 3.87 1.06 5.16
CA HIS A 141 4.40 -0.28 4.91
C HIS A 141 5.64 -0.30 4.03
N TYR A 142 5.80 0.66 3.12
CA TYR A 142 7.02 0.80 2.33
C TYR A 142 8.21 1.26 3.19
N ALA A 143 7.98 2.10 4.20
CA ALA A 143 9.03 2.43 5.17
C ALA A 143 9.49 1.18 5.94
N ILE A 144 8.57 0.31 6.35
CA ILE A 144 8.87 -0.99 6.97
C ILE A 144 9.63 -1.88 5.99
N LEU A 145 9.13 -2.04 4.76
CA LEU A 145 9.79 -2.83 3.72
C LEU A 145 11.22 -2.35 3.46
N ARG A 146 11.47 -1.04 3.43
CA ARG A 146 12.81 -0.49 3.24
C ARG A 146 13.77 -0.93 4.35
N LEU A 147 13.31 -0.94 5.60
CA LEU A 147 14.11 -1.42 6.74
C LEU A 147 14.37 -2.93 6.65
N LEU A 148 13.35 -3.72 6.33
CA LEU A 148 13.47 -5.17 6.16
C LEU A 148 14.40 -5.53 5.00
N CYS A 149 14.29 -4.84 3.87
CA CYS A 149 15.18 -5.00 2.72
C CYS A 149 16.63 -4.71 3.08
N ALA A 150 16.90 -3.63 3.81
CA ALA A 150 18.25 -3.32 4.28
C ALA A 150 18.81 -4.43 5.19
N GLY A 151 17.97 -5.03 6.04
CA GLY A 151 18.33 -6.16 6.90
C GLY A 151 18.75 -7.42 6.13
N VAL A 152 18.25 -7.61 4.89
CA VAL A 152 18.64 -8.72 3.99
C VAL A 152 19.63 -8.29 2.90
N GLY A 153 20.31 -7.17 3.08
CA GLY A 153 21.34 -6.67 2.18
C GLY A 153 20.82 -6.07 0.86
N MET A 154 19.54 -5.68 0.80
CA MET A 154 18.94 -5.06 -0.38
C MET A 154 18.67 -3.58 -0.14
N GLN A 155 19.19 -2.71 -1.03
CA GLN A 155 19.00 -1.26 -0.95
C GLN A 155 17.87 -0.81 -1.89
N LEU A 156 16.93 -0.04 -1.35
CA LEU A 156 15.88 0.64 -2.10
C LEU A 156 16.20 2.13 -2.24
N PRO A 157 15.62 2.85 -3.23
CA PRO A 157 15.82 4.28 -3.38
C PRO A 157 15.51 5.05 -2.08
N TYR A 158 16.20 6.17 -1.88
CA TYR A 158 16.02 6.99 -0.68
C TYR A 158 14.56 7.42 -0.47
N GLU A 159 13.86 7.75 -1.54
CA GLU A 159 12.48 8.21 -1.54
C GLU A 159 11.45 7.10 -1.26
N PHE A 160 11.85 5.83 -1.35
CA PHE A 160 10.95 4.70 -1.14
C PHE A 160 10.40 4.67 0.29
N GLY A 161 9.09 4.77 0.42
CA GLY A 161 8.39 4.78 1.70
C GLY A 161 8.59 6.06 2.52
N VAL A 162 9.16 7.12 1.93
CA VAL A 162 9.25 8.43 2.59
C VAL A 162 7.99 9.24 2.33
N ALA A 163 7.44 9.85 3.38
CA ALA A 163 6.25 10.68 3.25
C ALA A 163 6.49 11.86 2.30
N PRO A 164 5.55 12.18 1.38
CA PRO A 164 5.71 13.28 0.43
C PRO A 164 5.97 14.64 1.10
N SER A 165 5.40 14.90 2.29
CA SER A 165 5.66 16.10 3.08
C SER A 165 7.12 16.19 3.53
N THR A 166 7.72 15.07 3.93
CA THR A 166 9.13 15.00 4.32
C THR A 166 10.04 15.28 3.12
N LEU A 167 9.77 14.64 1.96
CA LEU A 167 10.55 14.91 0.74
C LEU A 167 10.46 16.38 0.30
N LYS A 168 9.28 16.98 0.44
CA LYS A 168 9.09 18.39 0.11
C LYS A 168 9.90 19.29 1.06
N HIS A 169 9.88 19.04 2.35
CA HIS A 169 10.63 19.79 3.36
C HIS A 169 12.14 19.74 3.08
N LEU A 170 12.70 18.54 2.85
CA LEU A 170 14.12 18.35 2.54
C LEU A 170 14.56 19.09 1.26
N LYS A 171 13.71 19.14 0.23
CA LYS A 171 14.00 19.89 -1.00
C LYS A 171 14.04 21.42 -0.72
N THR A 172 13.15 21.92 0.13
CA THR A 172 13.15 23.34 0.52
C THR A 172 14.42 23.70 1.27
N GLU A 173 14.79 22.90 2.29
CA GLU A 173 16.04 23.13 3.04
C GLU A 173 17.30 23.08 2.17
N ALA A 174 17.35 22.14 1.20
CA ALA A 174 18.47 22.07 0.26
C ALA A 174 18.57 23.31 -0.64
N SER A 175 17.41 23.87 -1.04
CA SER A 175 17.36 25.10 -1.87
C SER A 175 17.73 26.35 -1.08
N GLU A 176 17.51 26.39 0.23
CA GLU A 176 17.84 27.53 1.11
C GLU A 176 19.34 27.55 1.49
N ARG A 177 20.04 26.43 1.34
CA ARG A 177 21.48 26.28 1.63
C ARG A 177 22.40 26.45 0.40
N ALA A 178 21.80 26.52 -0.79
CA ALA A 178 22.53 26.68 -2.06
C ALA A 178 22.58 28.13 -2.52
#